data_aa9f6d332a8c15ca5928453f4e71b8b0
#
_entry.id   aa9f6d332a8c15ca5928453f4e71b8b0
#
_cell.length_a   1.000
_cell.length_b   1.000
_cell.length_c   1.000
_cell.angle_alpha   90.00
_cell.angle_beta   90.00
_cell.angle_gamma   90.00
#
_symmetry.space_group_name_H-M   'P 1'
#
loop_
_entity.id
_entity.type
_entity.pdbx_description
1 polymer ?
#
loop_
_entity_poly.entity_id
_entity_poly.type
_entity_poly.pdbx_seq_one_letter_code
_entity_poly.pdbx_strand_id
1 'polypeptide(L)'
;MIFETLHESSKRGELMLIDGGFCHWHLRRDGQLTIREIISTRRGAGSEMLEILKQVDGALSIFAKCPVDLPSNTWYARRGFVCEGQETTKTGRILNLWRYRL
;
A
#
# COMPACT_ATOMS: atom_id res chain seq x y z
N MET A 1 10.09 7.32 15.41
CA MET A 1 9.65 8.53 14.65
C MET A 1 9.54 8.20 13.16
N ILE A 2 8.70 8.92 12.46
CA ILE A 2 8.44 8.66 11.04
C ILE A 2 9.71 8.80 10.17
N PHE A 3 10.58 9.75 10.47
CA PHE A 3 11.83 9.94 9.73
C PHE A 3 12.78 8.75 9.86
N GLU A 4 12.87 8.16 11.03
CA GLU A 4 13.68 6.97 11.26
C GLU A 4 13.13 5.79 10.49
N THR A 5 11.81 5.61 10.50
CA THR A 5 11.13 4.54 9.75
C THR A 5 11.36 4.69 8.25
N LEU A 6 11.20 5.90 7.71
CA LEU A 6 11.42 6.16 6.28
C LEU A 6 12.87 5.97 5.89
N HIS A 7 13.81 6.39 6.75
CA HIS A 7 15.24 6.21 6.49
C HIS A 7 15.62 4.73 6.42
N GLU A 8 15.13 3.93 7.36
CA GLU A 8 15.37 2.49 7.33
C GLU A 8 14.71 1.81 6.13
N SER A 9 13.49 2.20 5.79
CA SER A 9 12.81 1.67 4.61
C SER A 9 13.56 1.99 3.33
N SER A 10 14.13 3.20 3.22
CA SER A 10 14.96 3.56 2.08
C SER A 10 16.20 2.68 1.99
N LYS A 11 16.86 2.38 3.11
CA LYS A 11 18.01 1.48 3.14
C LYS A 11 17.67 0.06 2.70
N ARG A 12 16.45 -0.42 3.00
CA ARG A 12 15.99 -1.75 2.62
C ARG A 12 15.34 -1.78 1.24
N GLY A 13 15.25 -0.64 0.54
CA GLY A 13 14.55 -0.56 -0.74
C GLY A 13 13.03 -0.58 -0.62
N GLU A 14 12.48 -0.32 0.57
CA GLU A 14 11.03 -0.31 0.83
C GLU A 14 10.40 1.07 0.65
N LEU A 15 11.11 1.97 0.00
CA LEU A 15 10.65 3.32 -0.29
C LEU A 15 10.75 3.54 -1.79
N MET A 16 9.62 3.81 -2.43
CA MET A 16 9.54 4.07 -3.86
C MET A 16 9.22 5.54 -4.09
N LEU A 17 10.02 6.19 -4.93
CA LEU A 17 9.79 7.55 -5.39
C LEU A 17 9.76 7.53 -6.91
N ILE A 18 8.67 8.03 -7.48
CA ILE A 18 8.56 8.24 -8.93
C ILE A 18 8.10 9.67 -9.17
N ASP A 19 8.12 10.12 -10.41
CA ASP A 19 7.55 11.42 -10.75
C ASP A 19 6.04 11.39 -10.40
N GLY A 20 5.64 12.28 -9.48
CA GLY A 20 4.26 12.39 -9.03
C GLY A 20 3.78 11.30 -8.08
N GLY A 21 4.69 10.49 -7.52
CA GLY A 21 4.28 9.42 -6.63
C GLY A 21 5.28 9.04 -5.56
N PHE A 22 4.76 8.56 -4.45
CA PHE A 22 5.52 8.08 -3.30
C PHE A 22 4.82 6.85 -2.74
N CYS A 23 5.58 5.81 -2.42
CA CYS A 23 5.03 4.63 -1.76
C CYS A 23 6.01 4.10 -0.72
N HIS A 24 5.52 3.93 0.50
CA HIS A 24 6.22 3.26 1.58
C HIS A 24 5.57 1.89 1.75
N TRP A 25 6.37 0.82 1.62
CA TRP A 25 5.87 -0.55 1.63
C TRP A 25 6.81 -1.46 2.41
N HIS A 26 6.33 -2.65 2.75
CA HIS A 26 7.11 -3.66 3.46
C HIS A 26 6.73 -5.04 2.96
N LEU A 27 7.72 -5.85 2.61
CA LEU A 27 7.52 -7.24 2.23
C LEU A 27 7.74 -8.14 3.46
N ARG A 28 6.69 -8.85 3.86
CA ARG A 28 6.76 -9.83 4.94
C ARG A 28 7.39 -11.13 4.44
N ARG A 29 7.90 -11.93 5.38
CA ARG A 29 8.50 -13.23 5.05
C ARG A 29 7.52 -14.21 4.43
N ASP A 30 6.22 -14.06 4.73
CA ASP A 30 5.15 -14.91 4.18
C ASP A 30 4.73 -14.49 2.76
N GLY A 31 5.36 -13.45 2.19
CA GLY A 31 5.06 -12.97 0.85
C GLY A 31 4.00 -11.88 0.79
N GLN A 32 3.46 -11.42 1.92
CA GLN A 32 2.57 -10.28 1.92
C GLN A 32 3.35 -8.98 1.78
N LEU A 33 3.12 -8.25 0.70
CA LEU A 33 3.62 -6.89 0.53
C LEU A 33 2.57 -5.93 1.08
N THR A 34 2.91 -5.26 2.17
CA THR A 34 2.00 -4.31 2.82
C THR A 34 2.30 -2.90 2.34
N ILE A 35 1.31 -2.23 1.77
CA ILE A 35 1.40 -0.80 1.47
C ILE A 35 1.12 -0.05 2.77
N ARG A 36 2.12 0.64 3.29
CA ARG A 36 1.99 1.45 4.50
C ARG A 36 1.47 2.83 4.19
N GLU A 37 1.92 3.40 3.06
CA GLU A 37 1.48 4.71 2.59
C GLU A 37 1.70 4.78 1.09
N ILE A 38 0.73 5.32 0.37
CA ILE A 38 0.84 5.58 -1.06
C ILE A 38 0.22 6.93 -1.36
N ILE A 39 0.99 7.80 -1.99
CA ILE A 39 0.57 9.15 -2.33
C ILE A 39 0.81 9.37 -3.81
N SER A 40 -0.21 9.88 -4.49
CA SER A 40 -0.16 10.22 -5.91
C SER A 40 -0.52 11.69 -6.08
N THR A 41 0.34 12.44 -6.72
CA THR A 41 0.12 13.85 -7.06
C THR A 41 -0.07 14.06 -8.57
N ARG A 42 0.00 12.97 -9.34
CA ARG A 42 -0.17 12.96 -10.79
C ARG A 42 -1.12 11.82 -11.15
N ARG A 43 -2.02 12.07 -12.10
CA ARG A 43 -2.92 11.04 -12.61
C ARG A 43 -2.11 9.85 -13.16
N GLY A 44 -2.46 8.64 -12.76
CA GLY A 44 -1.80 7.42 -13.19
C GLY A 44 -0.58 7.03 -12.36
N ALA A 45 -0.06 7.89 -11.49
CA ALA A 45 1.11 7.56 -10.67
C ALA A 45 0.84 6.38 -9.72
N GLY A 46 -0.35 6.32 -9.12
CA GLY A 46 -0.74 5.21 -8.26
C GLY A 46 -0.73 3.88 -8.99
N SER A 47 -1.27 3.84 -10.21
CA SER A 47 -1.27 2.63 -11.04
C SER A 47 0.14 2.22 -11.44
N GLU A 48 0.99 3.20 -11.77
CA GLU A 48 2.39 2.95 -12.12
C GLU A 48 3.14 2.34 -10.94
N MET A 49 2.98 2.90 -9.75
CA MET A 49 3.59 2.34 -8.54
C MET A 49 3.09 0.94 -8.24
N LEU A 50 1.80 0.68 -8.41
CA LEU A 50 1.22 -0.64 -8.20
C LEU A 50 1.84 -1.68 -9.12
N GLU A 51 2.03 -1.34 -10.41
CA GLU A 51 2.67 -2.24 -11.37
C GLU A 51 4.12 -2.55 -10.96
N ILE A 52 4.84 -1.59 -10.41
CA ILE A 52 6.20 -1.81 -9.88
C ILE A 52 6.14 -2.76 -8.68
N LEU A 53 5.19 -2.55 -7.75
CA LEU A 53 5.05 -3.41 -6.58
C LEU A 53 4.75 -4.86 -6.95
N LYS A 54 4.00 -5.09 -8.02
CA LYS A 54 3.70 -6.45 -8.52
C LYS A 54 4.94 -7.20 -8.97
N GLN A 55 6.04 -6.50 -9.25
CA GLN A 55 7.29 -7.09 -9.71
C GLN A 55 8.29 -7.34 -8.56
N VAL A 56 7.94 -6.99 -7.34
CA VAL A 56 8.83 -7.21 -6.20
C VAL A 56 9.04 -8.71 -5.99
N ASP A 57 10.29 -9.13 -5.99
CA ASP A 57 10.66 -10.52 -5.82
C ASP A 57 10.20 -11.05 -4.45
N GLY A 58 9.54 -12.20 -4.46
CA GLY A 58 9.01 -12.84 -3.24
C GLY A 58 7.61 -12.37 -2.84
N ALA A 59 7.03 -11.37 -3.52
CA ALA A 59 5.68 -10.92 -3.22
C ALA A 59 4.64 -11.92 -3.75
N LEU A 60 3.73 -12.36 -2.90
CA LEU A 60 2.61 -13.27 -3.25
C LEU A 60 1.27 -12.57 -3.21
N SER A 61 1.17 -11.48 -2.46
CA SER A 61 -0.03 -10.65 -2.41
C SER A 61 0.36 -9.22 -2.01
N ILE A 62 -0.54 -8.28 -2.33
CA ILE A 62 -0.40 -6.89 -1.91
C ILE A 62 -1.57 -6.58 -0.98
N PHE A 63 -1.27 -6.02 0.19
CA PHE A 63 -2.25 -5.73 1.23
C PHE A 63 -2.20 -4.27 1.63
N ALA A 64 -3.37 -3.66 1.84
CA ALA A 64 -3.47 -2.27 2.28
C ALA A 64 -4.68 -2.09 3.20
N LYS A 65 -4.55 -1.21 4.19
CA LYS A 65 -5.65 -0.78 5.04
C LYS A 65 -6.04 0.63 4.62
N CYS A 66 -7.34 0.86 4.48
CA CYS A 66 -7.84 2.17 4.06
C CYS A 66 -9.06 2.55 4.89
N PRO A 67 -9.06 3.73 5.55
CA PRO A 67 -10.25 4.20 6.25
C PRO A 67 -11.48 4.21 5.34
N VAL A 68 -12.61 3.74 5.88
CA VAL A 68 -13.83 3.54 5.08
C VAL A 68 -14.37 4.81 4.45
N ASP A 69 -14.04 5.96 5.00
CA ASP A 69 -14.52 7.27 4.55
C ASP A 69 -13.65 7.90 3.45
N LEU A 70 -12.54 7.25 3.06
CA LEU A 70 -11.64 7.80 2.05
C LEU A 70 -11.99 7.34 0.63
N PRO A 71 -11.85 8.24 -0.37
CA PRO A 71 -12.11 7.88 -1.78
C PRO A 71 -11.15 6.82 -2.32
N SER A 72 -10.00 6.61 -1.68
CA SER A 72 -9.03 5.57 -2.08
C SER A 72 -9.63 4.18 -2.10
N ASN A 73 -10.71 3.91 -1.34
CA ASN A 73 -11.40 2.62 -1.38
C ASN A 73 -11.88 2.27 -2.81
N THR A 74 -12.42 3.25 -3.53
CA THR A 74 -12.84 3.06 -4.92
C THR A 74 -11.65 2.72 -5.82
N TRP A 75 -10.51 3.37 -5.58
CA TRP A 75 -9.29 3.10 -6.34
C TRP A 75 -8.82 1.66 -6.14
N TYR A 76 -8.77 1.16 -4.90
CA TYR A 76 -8.39 -0.22 -4.63
C TYR A 76 -9.34 -1.21 -5.33
N ALA A 77 -10.65 -0.98 -5.21
CA ALA A 77 -11.64 -1.84 -5.84
C ALA A 77 -11.46 -1.91 -7.37
N ARG A 78 -11.22 -0.76 -8.00
CA ARG A 78 -11.03 -0.67 -9.46
C ARG A 78 -9.74 -1.35 -9.92
N ARG A 79 -8.74 -1.45 -9.06
CA ARG A 79 -7.47 -2.11 -9.39
C ARG A 79 -7.51 -3.63 -9.16
N GLY A 80 -8.66 -4.17 -8.78
CA GLY A 80 -8.83 -5.60 -8.59
C GLY A 80 -8.54 -6.10 -7.18
N PHE A 81 -8.35 -5.20 -6.22
CA PHE A 81 -8.27 -5.59 -4.81
C PHE A 81 -9.63 -6.06 -4.31
N VAL A 82 -9.62 -7.03 -3.41
CA VAL A 82 -10.80 -7.56 -2.75
C VAL A 82 -10.80 -7.09 -1.31
N CYS A 83 -11.93 -6.59 -0.84
CA CYS A 83 -12.09 -6.24 0.57
C CYS A 83 -12.32 -7.51 1.38
N GLU A 84 -11.37 -7.83 2.28
CA GLU A 84 -11.42 -9.04 3.11
C GLU A 84 -12.20 -8.85 4.42
N GLY A 85 -12.60 -7.63 4.71
CA GLY A 85 -13.29 -7.30 5.95
C GLY A 85 -12.89 -5.93 6.45
N GLN A 86 -13.12 -5.70 7.73
CA GLN A 86 -12.86 -4.42 8.38
C GLN A 86 -12.16 -4.63 9.71
N GLU A 87 -11.44 -3.60 10.13
CA GLU A 87 -10.76 -3.54 11.42
C GLU A 87 -11.10 -2.20 12.07
N THR A 88 -11.33 -2.22 13.36
CA THR A 88 -11.53 -0.99 14.14
C THR A 88 -10.28 -0.66 14.92
N THR A 89 -9.75 0.54 14.75
CA THR A 89 -8.57 0.99 15.49
C THR A 89 -8.93 1.31 16.95
N LYS A 90 -7.92 1.50 17.80
CA LYS A 90 -8.11 1.86 19.21
C LYS A 90 -8.88 3.17 19.37
N THR A 91 -8.79 4.06 18.38
CA THR A 91 -9.50 5.35 18.41
C THR A 91 -10.90 5.27 17.80
N GLY A 92 -11.35 4.07 17.41
CA GLY A 92 -12.68 3.85 16.85
C GLY A 92 -12.77 4.05 15.34
N ARG A 93 -11.66 4.27 14.64
CA ARG A 93 -11.66 4.43 13.19
C ARG A 93 -11.82 3.06 12.51
N ILE A 94 -12.70 2.98 11.53
CA ILE A 94 -12.95 1.74 10.79
C ILE A 94 -12.12 1.76 9.51
N LEU A 95 -11.39 0.65 9.28
CA LEU A 95 -10.53 0.45 8.12
C LEU A 95 -11.04 -0.71 7.29
N ASN A 96 -11.11 -0.52 5.97
CA ASN A 96 -11.28 -1.62 5.04
C ASN A 96 -9.93 -2.31 4.81
N LEU A 97 -9.95 -3.64 4.72
CA LEU A 97 -8.76 -4.46 4.49
C LEU A 97 -8.76 -4.93 3.05
N TRP A 98 -7.87 -4.39 2.23
CA TRP A 98 -7.80 -4.66 0.80
C TRP A 98 -6.65 -5.61 0.48
N ARG A 99 -6.93 -6.62 -0.35
CA ARG A 99 -5.90 -7.57 -0.79
C ARG A 99 -5.98 -7.80 -2.30
N TYR A 100 -4.80 -7.84 -2.91
CA TYR A 100 -4.61 -8.23 -4.30
C TYR A 100 -3.69 -9.46 -4.32
N ARG A 101 -4.14 -10.57 -4.89
CA ARG A 101 -3.33 -11.79 -5.03
C ARG A 101 -2.58 -11.77 -6.34
N LEU A 102 -1.28 -12.04 -6.26
CA LEU A 102 -0.39 -12.08 -7.43
C LEU A 102 -0.37 -13.47 -8.08
#